data_b1859819d00e72cce4078191dbd136ed
#
_entry.id   b1859819d00e72cce4078191dbd136ed
#
_cell.length_a   1.000
_cell.length_b   1.000
_cell.length_c   1.000
_cell.angle_alpha   90.00
_cell.angle_beta   90.00
_cell.angle_gamma   90.00
#
_symmetry.space_group_name_H-M   'P 1'
#
loop_
_entity.id
_entity.type
_entity.pdbx_description
1 polymer ?
#
loop_
_entity_poly.entity_id
_entity_poly.type
_entity_poly.pdbx_seq_one_letter_code
_entity_poly.pdbx_strand_id
1 'polypeptide(L)'
;MSEQNAIDVTPAAEAALEEGPAPGPRSAPEAPPKDRRRLFAALRWTACVAVFAVVAAGTAYGITRPERTDLPGLSTESDGRWTYPALSKPALPAGAPLAQGPDNKDETHYAVLSGLLLPAPEGARTDDTFKVDKDWAVPVDAFLQEYTPESREELKQQLEWDGLRQIIGRGWTMADGTRTRVYLLRFHASGFVDAFRGCTFNAPLEGVSALDLDDVWNKAKNTQASSLPMGFPGSGVIGEREVTVFQEVPPVLGDEQTKVGCLQAGDVLGMVVQSRKGEVAPIPFHQTVLLQGQLLS
;
A
#
# COMPACT_ATOMS: atom_id res chain seq x y z
N MET A 1 -17.20 48.45 4.33
CA MET A 1 -18.13 48.83 5.40
C MET A 1 -17.49 48.28 6.64
N SER A 2 -16.64 49.08 7.32
CA SER A 2 -16.95 49.95 8.45
C SER A 2 -17.21 49.10 9.70
N GLU A 3 -16.58 49.23 10.81
CA GLU A 3 -16.01 50.37 11.57
C GLU A 3 -15.14 49.79 12.70
N GLN A 4 -14.00 50.19 12.87
CA GLN A 4 -13.35 51.06 13.84
C GLN A 4 -14.17 51.44 15.08
N ASN A 5 -13.61 51.19 16.28
CA ASN A 5 -13.76 52.15 17.38
C ASN A 5 -12.55 52.08 18.32
N ALA A 6 -11.79 53.19 18.28
CA ALA A 6 -10.82 53.60 19.26
C ALA A 6 -11.51 54.57 20.23
N ILE A 7 -11.17 54.57 21.52
CA ILE A 7 -11.36 55.65 22.49
C ILE A 7 -10.21 55.55 23.48
N ASP A 8 -9.24 56.32 23.43
CA ASP A 8 -8.73 57.57 23.97
C ASP A 8 -9.47 58.10 25.23
N VAL A 9 -8.68 58.41 26.24
CA VAL A 9 -8.76 59.64 27.05
C VAL A 9 -7.82 59.57 28.26
N THR A 10 -6.80 60.44 28.25
CA THR A 10 -6.16 61.07 29.40
C THR A 10 -7.07 62.34 29.80
N PRO A 11 -6.98 63.02 30.92
CA PRO A 11 -5.80 63.59 31.57
C PRO A 11 -5.82 63.82 33.11
N ALA A 12 -4.64 64.14 33.64
CA ALA A 12 -4.14 65.18 34.52
C ALA A 12 -4.98 65.79 35.66
N ALA A 13 -4.27 66.01 36.76
CA ALA A 13 -4.11 67.26 37.55
C ALA A 13 -3.47 66.92 38.90
N GLU A 14 -2.32 67.36 39.19
CA GLU A 14 -1.82 68.63 39.75
C GLU A 14 -1.96 68.79 41.29
N ALA A 15 -0.76 68.82 41.87
CA ALA A 15 -0.21 69.70 42.89
C ALA A 15 -0.83 69.86 44.29
N ALA A 16 0.03 69.67 45.29
CA ALA A 16 0.24 70.64 46.36
C ALA A 16 1.53 70.38 47.13
N LEU A 17 2.33 71.43 47.22
CA LEU A 17 3.53 71.54 48.05
C LEU A 17 3.12 71.79 49.49
N GLU A 18 3.87 71.26 50.48
CA GLU A 18 4.11 71.89 51.75
C GLU A 18 5.41 71.53 52.40
N GLU A 19 6.05 72.48 53.03
CA GLU A 19 7.41 72.64 53.50
C GLU A 19 7.66 71.95 54.85
N GLY A 20 8.95 71.68 55.10
CA GLY A 20 9.69 71.01 56.07
C GLY A 20 9.53 71.23 57.56
N PRO A 21 10.35 70.69 58.44
CA PRO A 21 11.71 71.18 58.72
C PRO A 21 12.78 70.13 59.03
N ALA A 22 13.96 70.57 58.88
CA ALA A 22 15.37 70.27 59.21
C ALA A 22 15.82 69.09 60.14
N PRO A 23 17.16 68.76 60.18
CA PRO A 23 17.68 67.39 60.06
C PRO A 23 18.15 66.77 61.38
N GLY A 24 18.00 65.49 61.50
CA GLY A 24 18.60 64.65 62.53
C GLY A 24 19.71 63.71 61.98
N PRO A 25 20.57 63.13 62.78
CA PRO A 25 21.92 62.70 62.45
C PRO A 25 21.98 61.46 61.54
N ARG A 26 22.95 61.49 60.65
CA ARG A 26 23.30 60.45 59.68
C ARG A 26 23.64 59.14 60.36
N SER A 27 22.79 58.12 60.19
CA SER A 27 23.15 56.73 60.34
C SER A 27 23.79 56.19 59.09
N ALA A 28 24.82 55.38 59.26
CA ALA A 28 25.62 54.78 58.20
C ALA A 28 24.77 54.00 57.16
N PRO A 29 25.20 53.93 55.91
CA PRO A 29 24.41 53.22 54.87
C PRO A 29 24.40 51.73 55.12
N GLU A 30 23.20 51.23 55.42
CA GLU A 30 22.92 49.79 55.48
C GLU A 30 22.98 49.25 54.05
N ALA A 31 23.79 48.21 53.83
CA ALA A 31 23.98 47.57 52.55
C ALA A 31 22.62 47.08 51.99
N PRO A 32 22.31 47.28 50.69
CA PRO A 32 21.01 46.89 50.16
C PRO A 32 20.81 45.39 50.25
N PRO A 33 19.63 44.94 50.70
CA PRO A 33 19.33 43.48 50.75
C PRO A 33 19.46 42.88 49.40
N LYS A 34 20.35 41.89 49.28
CA LYS A 34 20.53 41.09 48.03
C LYS A 34 19.17 40.62 47.56
N ASP A 35 18.76 41.09 46.40
CA ASP A 35 17.44 40.79 45.80
C ASP A 35 17.33 39.30 45.42
N ARG A 36 16.99 38.49 46.41
CA ARG A 36 16.79 37.04 46.26
C ARG A 36 15.55 36.70 45.46
N ARG A 37 14.69 37.66 45.19
CA ARG A 37 13.43 37.47 44.43
C ARG A 37 13.74 37.02 42.97
N ARG A 38 14.73 37.64 42.33
CA ARG A 38 15.16 37.23 40.95
C ARG A 38 15.74 35.83 40.94
N LEU A 39 16.47 35.46 41.97
CA LEU A 39 17.08 34.11 42.10
C LEU A 39 16.00 33.04 42.30
N PHE A 40 15.02 33.28 43.15
CA PHE A 40 13.88 32.39 43.31
C PHE A 40 12.98 32.32 42.08
N ALA A 41 12.79 33.44 41.38
CA ALA A 41 12.05 33.44 40.10
C ALA A 41 12.79 32.64 39.04
N ALA A 42 14.10 32.79 38.88
CA ALA A 42 14.91 32.00 37.94
C ALA A 42 14.89 30.51 38.29
N LEU A 43 15.05 30.15 39.58
CA LEU A 43 14.98 28.76 40.06
C LEU A 43 13.60 28.13 39.76
N ARG A 44 12.53 28.88 39.98
CA ARG A 44 11.17 28.41 39.70
C ARG A 44 10.93 28.15 38.21
N TRP A 45 11.42 29.08 37.35
CA TRP A 45 11.31 28.90 35.91
C TRP A 45 12.16 27.75 35.38
N THR A 46 13.41 27.58 35.90
CA THR A 46 14.27 26.45 35.56
C THR A 46 13.65 25.13 35.99
N ALA A 47 13.05 25.07 37.16
CA ALA A 47 12.34 23.86 37.63
C ALA A 47 11.16 23.53 36.71
N CYS A 48 10.34 24.52 36.33
CA CYS A 48 9.24 24.29 35.37
C CYS A 48 9.74 23.79 34.02
N VAL A 49 10.78 24.40 33.46
CA VAL A 49 11.36 23.95 32.17
C VAL A 49 11.92 22.54 32.28
N ALA A 50 12.60 22.21 33.38
CA ALA A 50 13.12 20.86 33.61
C ALA A 50 11.99 19.81 33.68
N VAL A 51 10.91 20.12 34.40
CA VAL A 51 9.74 19.21 34.47
C VAL A 51 9.11 19.01 33.09
N PHE A 52 8.90 20.09 32.34
CA PHE A 52 8.36 19.98 30.97
C PHE A 52 9.29 19.19 30.04
N ALA A 53 10.61 19.40 30.15
CA ALA A 53 11.57 18.63 29.34
C ALA A 53 11.56 17.15 29.70
N VAL A 54 11.48 16.79 30.97
CA VAL A 54 11.39 15.39 31.42
C VAL A 54 10.07 14.74 30.96
N VAL A 55 8.94 15.47 31.09
CA VAL A 55 7.64 14.98 30.64
C VAL A 55 7.63 14.81 29.12
N ALA A 56 8.13 15.81 28.37
CA ALA A 56 8.20 15.73 26.91
C ALA A 56 9.10 14.59 26.44
N ALA A 57 10.29 14.44 27.03
CA ALA A 57 11.21 13.35 26.71
C ALA A 57 10.61 11.98 27.09
N GLY A 58 9.97 11.87 28.24
CA GLY A 58 9.30 10.64 28.69
C GLY A 58 8.14 10.27 27.78
N THR A 59 7.34 11.24 27.36
CA THR A 59 6.22 11.03 26.44
C THR A 59 6.72 10.63 25.05
N ALA A 60 7.72 11.35 24.53
CA ALA A 60 8.34 11.01 23.23
C ALA A 60 8.94 9.59 23.26
N TYR A 61 9.67 9.26 24.31
CA TYR A 61 10.24 7.92 24.48
C TYR A 61 9.16 6.84 24.61
N GLY A 62 8.09 7.11 25.37
CA GLY A 62 6.98 6.18 25.56
C GLY A 62 6.13 5.94 24.31
N ILE A 63 6.11 6.91 23.39
CA ILE A 63 5.34 6.78 22.12
C ILE A 63 6.19 6.15 21.01
N THR A 64 7.51 6.39 21.01
CA THR A 64 8.37 5.94 19.91
C THR A 64 8.95 4.55 20.08
N ARG A 65 8.94 3.99 21.29
CA ARG A 65 9.51 2.67 21.58
C ARG A 65 8.54 1.49 21.47
N PRO A 66 7.29 1.57 21.91
CA PRO A 66 6.36 0.44 21.76
C PRO A 66 6.04 0.22 20.29
N GLU A 67 6.14 -1.02 19.85
CA GLU A 67 5.51 -1.42 18.59
C GLU A 67 3.99 -1.36 18.74
N ARG A 68 3.28 -1.22 17.63
CA ARG A 68 1.80 -1.18 17.65
C ARG A 68 1.17 -2.37 18.36
N THR A 69 1.85 -3.51 18.31
CA THR A 69 1.47 -4.77 18.94
C THR A 69 1.59 -4.77 20.46
N ASP A 70 2.39 -3.85 21.03
CA ASP A 70 2.64 -3.77 22.48
C ASP A 70 1.57 -2.94 23.23
N LEU A 71 0.73 -2.21 22.49
CA LEU A 71 -0.27 -1.34 23.07
C LEU A 71 -1.62 -2.07 23.20
N PRO A 72 -2.18 -2.21 24.43
CA PRO A 72 -3.49 -2.80 24.64
C PRO A 72 -4.56 -2.09 23.79
N GLY A 73 -5.27 -2.84 22.97
CA GLY A 73 -6.30 -2.31 22.05
C GLY A 73 -5.76 -1.83 20.70
N LEU A 74 -4.44 -1.81 20.48
CA LEU A 74 -3.80 -1.55 19.20
C LEU A 74 -3.01 -2.77 18.69
N SER A 75 -2.88 -3.82 19.49
CA SER A 75 -2.37 -5.11 19.04
C SER A 75 -3.39 -5.70 18.05
N THR A 76 -3.09 -5.59 16.77
CA THR A 76 -3.81 -6.33 15.76
C THR A 76 -3.21 -7.74 15.72
N GLU A 77 -4.03 -8.75 15.94
CA GLU A 77 -3.66 -10.10 15.54
C GLU A 77 -3.24 -10.07 14.07
N SER A 78 -2.31 -10.94 13.70
CA SER A 78 -1.92 -11.08 12.30
C SER A 78 -3.19 -11.29 11.47
N ASP A 79 -3.45 -10.40 10.54
CA ASP A 79 -4.60 -10.51 9.61
C ASP A 79 -4.38 -11.58 8.51
N GLY A 80 -3.29 -12.35 8.62
CA GLY A 80 -2.94 -13.42 7.70
C GLY A 80 -2.17 -12.95 6.47
N ARG A 81 -1.76 -11.67 6.39
CA ARG A 81 -0.90 -11.18 5.30
C ARG A 81 0.44 -11.87 5.29
N TRP A 82 0.94 -12.10 4.10
CA TRP A 82 2.31 -12.57 3.90
C TRP A 82 3.29 -11.42 3.89
N THR A 83 4.50 -11.66 4.37
CA THR A 83 5.61 -10.70 4.29
C THR A 83 6.28 -10.84 2.94
N TYR A 84 6.26 -9.77 2.15
CA TYR A 84 6.97 -9.72 0.87
C TYR A 84 8.25 -8.91 1.02
N PRO A 85 9.31 -9.23 0.25
CA PRO A 85 10.47 -8.37 0.17
C PRO A 85 10.09 -7.00 -0.36
N ALA A 86 10.92 -5.98 -0.09
CA ALA A 86 10.68 -4.63 -0.58
C ALA A 86 10.54 -4.63 -2.12
N LEU A 87 9.38 -4.18 -2.60
CA LEU A 87 9.08 -4.12 -4.02
C LEU A 87 9.66 -2.84 -4.63
N SER A 88 10.33 -2.98 -5.74
CA SER A 88 10.81 -1.86 -6.55
C SER A 88 10.49 -2.10 -8.01
N LYS A 89 10.05 -1.05 -8.71
CA LYS A 89 9.85 -1.15 -10.15
C LYS A 89 11.20 -1.11 -10.87
N PRO A 90 11.38 -1.88 -11.95
CA PRO A 90 12.58 -1.81 -12.76
C PRO A 90 12.71 -0.43 -13.41
N ALA A 91 13.95 0.01 -13.59
CA ALA A 91 14.22 1.24 -14.31
C ALA A 91 13.74 1.14 -15.77
N LEU A 92 13.13 2.20 -16.26
CA LEU A 92 12.76 2.28 -17.67
C LEU A 92 14.01 2.55 -18.54
N PRO A 93 14.04 2.05 -19.77
CA PRO A 93 15.01 2.49 -20.74
C PRO A 93 15.01 4.01 -20.90
N ALA A 94 16.17 4.61 -21.19
CA ALA A 94 16.28 6.07 -21.35
C ALA A 94 15.32 6.59 -22.40
N GLY A 95 14.46 7.54 -22.02
CA GLY A 95 13.48 8.16 -22.91
C GLY A 95 12.20 7.34 -23.12
N ALA A 96 12.07 6.15 -22.54
CA ALA A 96 10.83 5.38 -22.64
C ALA A 96 9.72 5.99 -21.76
N PRO A 97 8.50 6.13 -22.26
CA PRO A 97 7.38 6.60 -21.47
C PRO A 97 6.91 5.53 -20.47
N LEU A 98 6.15 5.94 -19.46
CA LEU A 98 5.43 5.03 -18.58
C LEU A 98 4.38 4.25 -19.38
N ALA A 99 4.05 3.04 -18.96
CA ALA A 99 3.04 2.21 -19.63
C ALA A 99 1.70 2.93 -19.76
N GLN A 100 1.32 3.74 -18.77
CA GLN A 100 0.08 4.53 -18.76
C GLN A 100 0.34 6.03 -18.92
N GLY A 101 1.48 6.40 -19.51
CA GLY A 101 1.78 7.80 -19.81
C GLY A 101 0.99 8.32 -21.00
N PRO A 102 0.68 9.63 -21.07
CA PRO A 102 -0.07 10.23 -22.15
C PRO A 102 0.64 10.09 -23.52
N ASP A 103 1.95 9.89 -23.49
CA ASP A 103 2.77 9.71 -24.70
C ASP A 103 2.87 8.24 -25.16
N ASN A 104 2.21 7.31 -24.46
CA ASN A 104 2.22 5.88 -24.76
C ASN A 104 0.80 5.38 -25.07
N LYS A 105 0.34 5.63 -26.28
CA LYS A 105 -1.03 5.31 -26.71
C LYS A 105 -1.34 3.81 -26.75
N ASP A 106 -0.31 3.00 -26.97
CA ASP A 106 -0.44 1.53 -27.02
C ASP A 106 -0.27 0.89 -25.64
N GLU A 107 -0.08 1.71 -24.60
CA GLU A 107 0.11 1.31 -23.21
C GLU A 107 1.17 0.21 -23.04
N THR A 108 2.22 0.28 -23.86
CA THR A 108 3.29 -0.72 -23.88
C THR A 108 4.20 -0.60 -22.65
N HIS A 109 4.48 -1.71 -22.00
CA HIS A 109 5.48 -1.77 -20.95
C HIS A 109 6.89 -1.85 -21.53
N TYR A 110 7.69 -0.82 -21.36
CA TYR A 110 9.09 -0.78 -21.82
C TYR A 110 10.06 -1.41 -20.80
N ALA A 111 9.61 -1.59 -19.56
CA ALA A 111 10.40 -2.27 -18.55
C ALA A 111 10.61 -3.76 -18.88
N VAL A 112 11.69 -4.33 -18.34
CA VAL A 112 11.93 -5.77 -18.42
C VAL A 112 10.84 -6.50 -17.65
N LEU A 113 10.10 -7.37 -18.33
CA LEU A 113 8.91 -8.04 -17.78
C LEU A 113 9.22 -8.84 -16.49
N SER A 114 10.38 -9.51 -16.42
CA SER A 114 10.81 -10.26 -15.22
C SER A 114 10.98 -9.37 -13.98
N GLY A 115 11.27 -8.09 -14.15
CA GLY A 115 11.33 -7.12 -13.06
C GLY A 115 9.94 -6.65 -12.57
N LEU A 116 8.89 -6.89 -13.36
CA LEU A 116 7.49 -6.62 -13.00
C LEU A 116 6.81 -7.84 -12.38
N LEU A 117 7.47 -9.00 -12.35
CA LEU A 117 6.94 -10.22 -11.77
C LEU A 117 7.11 -10.21 -10.25
N LEU A 118 6.02 -10.39 -9.51
CA LEU A 118 6.00 -10.38 -8.05
C LEU A 118 6.99 -11.43 -7.49
N PRO A 119 7.90 -11.05 -6.57
CA PRO A 119 8.72 -12.01 -5.86
C PRO A 119 7.87 -12.89 -4.93
N ALA A 120 8.37 -14.09 -4.62
CA ALA A 120 7.75 -14.93 -3.61
C ALA A 120 7.85 -14.28 -2.21
N PRO A 121 6.85 -14.47 -1.34
CA PRO A 121 6.90 -13.97 0.03
C PRO A 121 7.95 -14.72 0.87
N GLU A 122 8.29 -14.15 2.01
CA GLU A 122 9.19 -14.77 2.98
C GLU A 122 8.64 -16.12 3.46
N GLY A 123 9.52 -17.11 3.60
CA GLY A 123 9.14 -18.45 3.99
C GLY A 123 8.51 -19.32 2.88
N ALA A 124 8.32 -18.76 1.70
CA ALA A 124 7.87 -19.52 0.54
C ALA A 124 8.97 -20.51 0.06
N ARG A 125 8.54 -21.67 -0.44
CA ARG A 125 9.38 -22.62 -1.17
C ARG A 125 9.05 -22.54 -2.65
N THR A 126 10.04 -22.68 -3.51
CA THR A 126 9.80 -22.80 -4.95
C THR A 126 8.88 -23.98 -5.22
N ASP A 127 7.92 -23.79 -6.11
CA ASP A 127 7.08 -24.89 -6.60
C ASP A 127 7.86 -25.66 -7.68
N ASP A 128 8.37 -26.83 -7.34
CA ASP A 128 9.16 -27.67 -8.25
C ASP A 128 8.33 -28.22 -9.43
N THR A 129 7.00 -28.18 -9.32
CA THR A 129 6.09 -28.57 -10.41
C THR A 129 5.87 -27.45 -11.43
N PHE A 130 6.20 -26.22 -11.06
CA PHE A 130 6.08 -25.07 -11.92
C PHE A 130 7.24 -24.99 -12.92
N LYS A 131 6.95 -25.24 -14.18
CA LYS A 131 7.96 -25.30 -15.23
C LYS A 131 8.27 -23.92 -15.78
N VAL A 132 9.47 -23.45 -15.52
CA VAL A 132 10.02 -22.22 -16.09
C VAL A 132 11.37 -22.50 -16.72
N ASP A 133 11.64 -21.82 -17.82
CA ASP A 133 12.94 -21.78 -18.45
C ASP A 133 13.81 -20.66 -17.83
N LYS A 134 14.94 -20.40 -18.47
CA LYS A 134 15.80 -19.28 -18.11
C LYS A 134 15.02 -17.96 -18.17
N ASP A 135 15.35 -17.05 -17.28
CA ASP A 135 14.72 -15.71 -17.19
C ASP A 135 13.22 -15.73 -16.89
N TRP A 136 12.74 -16.76 -16.19
CA TRP A 136 11.34 -16.94 -15.78
C TRP A 136 10.39 -17.17 -16.96
N ALA A 137 10.91 -17.47 -18.14
CA ALA A 137 10.08 -17.75 -19.31
C ALA A 137 9.26 -19.04 -19.10
N VAL A 138 7.97 -18.95 -19.42
CA VAL A 138 7.04 -20.08 -19.34
C VAL A 138 6.65 -20.49 -20.76
N PRO A 139 6.89 -21.75 -21.15
CA PRO A 139 6.39 -22.25 -22.43
C PRO A 139 4.85 -22.15 -22.49
N VAL A 140 4.30 -21.81 -23.65
CA VAL A 140 2.84 -21.69 -23.84
C VAL A 140 2.12 -22.98 -23.41
N ASP A 141 2.64 -24.13 -23.83
CA ASP A 141 2.05 -25.42 -23.48
C ASP A 141 2.11 -25.70 -21.96
N ALA A 142 3.08 -25.14 -21.23
CA ALA A 142 3.15 -25.25 -19.78
C ALA A 142 2.12 -24.34 -19.10
N PHE A 143 1.93 -23.11 -19.58
CA PHE A 143 0.87 -22.21 -19.13
C PHE A 143 -0.53 -22.81 -19.36
N LEU A 144 -0.74 -23.41 -20.52
CA LEU A 144 -2.03 -24.02 -20.88
C LEU A 144 -2.39 -25.24 -20.01
N GLN A 145 -1.45 -25.79 -19.21
CA GLN A 145 -1.81 -26.81 -18.22
C GLN A 145 -2.71 -26.30 -17.09
N GLU A 146 -2.83 -24.98 -16.92
CA GLU A 146 -3.81 -24.40 -15.99
C GLU A 146 -5.27 -24.65 -16.45
N TYR A 147 -5.48 -24.96 -17.71
CA TYR A 147 -6.81 -25.14 -18.31
C TYR A 147 -7.10 -26.59 -18.61
N THR A 148 -8.41 -26.92 -18.70
CA THR A 148 -8.84 -28.28 -19.05
C THR A 148 -8.31 -28.69 -20.42
N PRO A 149 -8.01 -29.99 -20.64
CA PRO A 149 -7.47 -30.48 -21.92
C PRO A 149 -8.27 -30.04 -23.14
N GLU A 150 -9.60 -29.97 -22.98
CA GLU A 150 -10.53 -29.67 -24.08
C GLU A 150 -10.40 -28.22 -24.57
N SER A 151 -9.99 -27.30 -23.69
CA SER A 151 -9.90 -25.88 -24.02
C SER A 151 -8.50 -25.44 -24.45
N ARG A 152 -7.47 -26.25 -24.24
CA ARG A 152 -6.06 -25.88 -24.47
C ARG A 152 -5.77 -25.50 -25.90
N GLU A 153 -6.30 -26.25 -26.87
CA GLU A 153 -6.05 -26.00 -28.29
C GLU A 153 -6.70 -24.69 -28.76
N GLU A 154 -7.94 -24.43 -28.33
CA GLU A 154 -8.63 -23.18 -28.65
C GLU A 154 -7.91 -21.99 -28.05
N LEU A 155 -7.52 -22.06 -26.76
CA LEU A 155 -6.79 -21.00 -26.08
C LEU A 155 -5.40 -20.78 -26.68
N LYS A 156 -4.73 -21.83 -27.14
CA LYS A 156 -3.44 -21.72 -27.83
C LYS A 156 -3.56 -20.94 -29.13
N GLN A 157 -4.56 -21.27 -29.95
CA GLN A 157 -4.84 -20.53 -31.17
C GLN A 157 -5.20 -19.07 -30.89
N GLN A 158 -5.97 -18.84 -29.82
CA GLN A 158 -6.33 -17.49 -29.42
C GLN A 158 -5.10 -16.67 -29.03
N LEU A 159 -4.19 -17.21 -28.22
CA LEU A 159 -2.95 -16.54 -27.84
C LEU A 159 -2.08 -16.20 -29.06
N GLU A 160 -2.05 -17.08 -30.08
CA GLU A 160 -1.35 -16.82 -31.33
C GLU A 160 -2.00 -15.69 -32.14
N TRP A 161 -3.32 -15.67 -32.26
CA TRP A 161 -4.07 -14.63 -33.00
C TRP A 161 -4.02 -13.29 -32.28
N ASP A 162 -4.08 -13.28 -30.97
CA ASP A 162 -3.99 -12.07 -30.14
C ASP A 162 -2.55 -11.54 -30.01
N GLY A 163 -1.60 -12.18 -30.70
CA GLY A 163 -0.24 -11.69 -30.81
C GLY A 163 0.54 -11.78 -29.49
N LEU A 164 0.40 -12.91 -28.78
CA LEU A 164 1.22 -13.20 -27.61
C LEU A 164 2.72 -13.13 -27.97
N ARG A 165 3.48 -12.35 -27.20
CA ARG A 165 4.94 -12.19 -27.38
C ARG A 165 5.75 -13.00 -26.41
N GLN A 166 5.31 -13.07 -25.16
CA GLN A 166 6.06 -13.70 -24.09
C GLN A 166 5.12 -14.05 -22.94
N ILE A 167 5.38 -15.18 -22.30
CA ILE A 167 4.85 -15.54 -20.98
C ILE A 167 6.04 -15.65 -20.04
N ILE A 168 5.93 -15.01 -18.89
CA ILE A 168 6.82 -15.28 -17.76
C ILE A 168 5.99 -15.67 -16.55
N GLY A 169 6.60 -16.37 -15.59
CA GLY A 169 5.86 -16.75 -14.39
C GLY A 169 6.75 -17.19 -13.25
N ARG A 170 6.13 -17.28 -12.08
CA ARG A 170 6.74 -17.75 -10.85
C ARG A 170 5.73 -18.56 -10.05
N GLY A 171 6.19 -19.71 -9.50
CA GLY A 171 5.40 -20.55 -8.62
C GLY A 171 6.06 -20.72 -7.26
N TRP A 172 5.26 -20.75 -6.20
CA TRP A 172 5.73 -21.05 -4.85
C TRP A 172 4.66 -21.74 -4.02
N THR A 173 5.10 -22.39 -2.95
CA THR A 173 4.23 -23.03 -1.96
C THR A 173 4.57 -22.49 -0.57
N MET A 174 3.55 -22.07 0.19
CA MET A 174 3.67 -21.63 1.57
C MET A 174 3.64 -22.81 2.54
N ALA A 175 4.05 -22.56 3.79
CA ALA A 175 4.09 -23.60 4.84
C ALA A 175 2.70 -24.19 5.15
N ASP A 176 1.63 -23.46 4.92
CA ASP A 176 0.24 -23.88 5.10
C ASP A 176 -0.31 -24.72 3.93
N GLY A 177 0.54 -25.02 2.94
CA GLY A 177 0.20 -25.77 1.74
C GLY A 177 -0.42 -24.93 0.62
N THR A 178 -0.59 -23.63 0.79
CA THR A 178 -1.08 -22.75 -0.29
C THR A 178 -0.06 -22.70 -1.42
N ARG A 179 -0.45 -23.14 -2.61
CA ARG A 179 0.32 -22.99 -3.85
C ARG A 179 -0.12 -21.73 -4.58
N THR A 180 0.84 -20.97 -5.04
CA THR A 180 0.60 -19.75 -5.82
C THR A 180 1.39 -19.82 -7.11
N ARG A 181 0.75 -19.49 -8.21
CA ARG A 181 1.36 -19.32 -9.52
C ARG A 181 0.97 -17.96 -10.06
N VAL A 182 1.96 -17.19 -10.48
CA VAL A 182 1.80 -15.87 -11.06
C VAL A 182 2.34 -15.90 -12.47
N TYR A 183 1.54 -15.47 -13.42
CA TYR A 183 1.89 -15.37 -14.83
C TYR A 183 1.75 -13.93 -15.31
N LEU A 184 2.65 -13.49 -16.18
CA LEU A 184 2.52 -12.26 -16.96
C LEU A 184 2.61 -12.63 -18.44
N LEU A 185 1.54 -12.36 -19.15
CA LEU A 185 1.42 -12.57 -20.59
C LEU A 185 1.55 -11.21 -21.27
N ARG A 186 2.54 -11.06 -22.12
CA ARG A 186 2.75 -9.83 -22.89
C ARG A 186 2.27 -10.00 -24.30
N PHE A 187 1.43 -9.06 -24.75
CA PHE A 187 0.88 -9.00 -26.09
C PHE A 187 1.54 -7.89 -26.93
N HIS A 188 1.10 -7.71 -28.17
CA HIS A 188 1.62 -6.65 -29.03
C HIS A 188 1.13 -5.26 -28.64
N ALA A 189 -0.10 -5.15 -28.12
CA ALA A 189 -0.71 -3.90 -27.67
C ALA A 189 -1.85 -4.19 -26.69
N SER A 190 -2.29 -3.18 -25.94
CA SER A 190 -3.33 -3.28 -24.92
C SER A 190 -4.66 -3.84 -25.45
N GLY A 191 -5.06 -3.52 -26.65
CA GLY A 191 -6.31 -4.02 -27.24
C GLY A 191 -6.39 -5.53 -27.43
N PHE A 192 -5.26 -6.25 -27.40
CA PHE A 192 -5.26 -7.72 -27.46
C PHE A 192 -5.40 -8.40 -26.10
N VAL A 193 -5.12 -7.68 -25.02
CA VAL A 193 -5.23 -8.20 -23.64
C VAL A 193 -6.68 -8.55 -23.31
N ASP A 194 -7.63 -7.73 -23.76
CA ASP A 194 -9.05 -7.91 -23.50
C ASP A 194 -9.65 -9.10 -24.28
N ALA A 195 -9.02 -9.50 -25.36
CA ALA A 195 -9.51 -10.57 -26.23
C ALA A 195 -9.28 -11.96 -25.61
N PHE A 196 -8.26 -12.13 -24.76
CA PHE A 196 -7.93 -13.42 -24.20
C PHE A 196 -8.98 -13.94 -23.21
N ARG A 197 -9.70 -14.99 -23.59
CA ARG A 197 -10.82 -15.55 -22.82
C ARG A 197 -10.41 -16.41 -21.63
N GLY A 198 -9.14 -16.80 -21.54
CA GLY A 198 -8.65 -17.63 -20.42
C GLY A 198 -8.74 -16.96 -19.07
N CYS A 199 -8.96 -15.63 -19.04
CA CYS A 199 -9.12 -14.85 -17.81
C CYS A 199 -10.56 -14.37 -17.58
N THR A 200 -11.52 -15.23 -17.83
CA THR A 200 -12.97 -14.96 -17.62
C THR A 200 -13.53 -15.92 -16.57
N PHE A 201 -14.66 -15.57 -15.96
CA PHE A 201 -15.25 -16.35 -14.88
C PHE A 201 -15.68 -17.77 -15.30
N ASN A 202 -15.90 -17.98 -16.59
CA ASN A 202 -16.26 -19.28 -17.16
C ASN A 202 -15.07 -19.99 -17.85
N ALA A 203 -13.85 -19.52 -17.63
CA ALA A 203 -12.67 -20.21 -18.14
C ALA A 203 -12.53 -21.58 -17.45
N PRO A 204 -12.45 -22.67 -18.21
CA PRO A 204 -12.41 -24.01 -17.65
C PRO A 204 -11.01 -24.36 -17.16
N LEU A 205 -10.73 -24.15 -15.88
CA LEU A 205 -9.46 -24.49 -15.28
C LEU A 205 -9.39 -25.97 -14.91
N GLU A 206 -8.20 -26.56 -15.00
CA GLU A 206 -7.96 -27.94 -14.64
C GLU A 206 -8.14 -28.16 -13.15
N GLY A 207 -8.95 -29.16 -12.78
CA GLY A 207 -9.23 -29.49 -11.39
C GLY A 207 -10.13 -28.50 -10.65
N VAL A 208 -10.77 -27.57 -11.35
CA VAL A 208 -11.67 -26.55 -10.78
C VAL A 208 -13.10 -26.80 -11.27
N SER A 209 -14.08 -26.77 -10.36
CA SER A 209 -15.47 -27.05 -10.70
C SER A 209 -16.13 -25.89 -11.47
N ALA A 210 -16.25 -24.75 -10.85
CA ALA A 210 -16.78 -23.52 -11.42
C ALA A 210 -16.20 -22.31 -10.67
N LEU A 211 -15.95 -21.24 -11.42
CA LEU A 211 -15.53 -19.97 -10.85
C LEU A 211 -16.71 -19.00 -10.81
N ASP A 212 -16.78 -18.20 -9.76
CA ASP A 212 -17.68 -17.06 -9.64
C ASP A 212 -16.88 -15.85 -9.15
N LEU A 213 -17.45 -14.67 -9.27
CA LEU A 213 -16.81 -13.43 -8.80
C LEU A 213 -16.63 -13.46 -7.28
N ASP A 214 -15.46 -13.03 -6.81
CA ASP A 214 -15.22 -12.86 -5.37
C ASP A 214 -15.99 -11.65 -4.84
N ASP A 215 -17.07 -11.92 -4.13
CA ASP A 215 -17.97 -10.91 -3.57
C ASP A 215 -17.28 -9.95 -2.60
N VAL A 216 -16.32 -10.45 -1.83
CA VAL A 216 -15.58 -9.63 -0.84
C VAL A 216 -14.72 -8.60 -1.57
N TRP A 217 -14.03 -9.03 -2.63
CA TRP A 217 -13.25 -8.15 -3.49
C TRP A 217 -14.13 -7.10 -4.16
N ASN A 218 -15.23 -7.52 -4.78
CA ASN A 218 -16.11 -6.63 -5.52
C ASN A 218 -16.77 -5.59 -4.61
N LYS A 219 -17.17 -5.96 -3.40
CA LYS A 219 -17.69 -5.02 -2.41
C LYS A 219 -16.64 -4.01 -1.97
N ALA A 220 -15.41 -4.47 -1.69
CA ALA A 220 -14.31 -3.59 -1.30
C ALA A 220 -13.95 -2.60 -2.42
N LYS A 221 -13.87 -3.06 -3.67
CA LYS A 221 -13.62 -2.23 -4.87
C LYS A 221 -14.68 -1.11 -4.98
N ASN A 222 -15.96 -1.45 -4.88
CA ASN A 222 -17.05 -0.49 -4.99
C ASN A 222 -17.09 0.52 -3.83
N THR A 223 -16.76 0.09 -2.61
CA THR A 223 -16.73 0.97 -1.43
C THR A 223 -15.59 1.98 -1.52
N GLN A 224 -14.41 1.58 -1.97
CA GLN A 224 -13.29 2.48 -2.15
C GLN A 224 -13.52 3.50 -3.27
N ALA A 225 -14.09 3.07 -4.38
CA ALA A 225 -14.43 3.97 -5.50
C ALA A 225 -15.45 5.05 -5.11
N SER A 226 -16.35 4.74 -4.18
CA SER A 226 -17.39 5.67 -3.72
C SER A 226 -16.97 6.59 -2.56
N SER A 227 -15.91 6.26 -1.83
CA SER A 227 -15.50 6.97 -0.62
C SER A 227 -14.39 8.00 -0.80
N LEU A 228 -13.70 8.01 -1.94
CA LEU A 228 -12.62 8.95 -2.20
C LEU A 228 -13.10 10.14 -3.05
N PRO A 229 -12.81 11.39 -2.66
CA PRO A 229 -13.13 12.55 -3.49
C PRO A 229 -12.45 12.45 -4.85
N MET A 230 -13.18 12.75 -5.92
CA MET A 230 -12.61 12.82 -7.27
C MET A 230 -11.42 13.80 -7.28
N GLY A 231 -10.29 13.35 -7.80
CA GLY A 231 -9.07 14.16 -7.93
C GLY A 231 -8.04 14.02 -6.80
N PHE A 232 -8.26 13.13 -5.83
CA PHE A 232 -7.22 12.82 -4.84
C PHE A 232 -6.10 11.99 -5.51
N PRO A 233 -4.78 12.34 -5.36
CA PRO A 233 -3.68 11.48 -5.78
C PRO A 233 -3.79 10.14 -5.05
N GLY A 234 -4.08 9.06 -5.74
CA GLY A 234 -4.39 7.75 -5.14
C GLY A 234 -5.88 7.40 -5.08
N SER A 235 -6.79 8.32 -5.43
CA SER A 235 -8.19 8.00 -5.76
C SER A 235 -8.32 7.31 -7.14
N GLY A 236 -7.23 7.23 -7.91
CA GLY A 236 -7.18 6.25 -8.97
C GLY A 236 -7.47 4.91 -8.31
N VAL A 237 -8.66 4.36 -8.47
CA VAL A 237 -8.86 2.95 -8.68
C VAL A 237 -7.54 2.45 -9.24
N ILE A 238 -6.90 1.46 -8.62
CA ILE A 238 -5.67 0.84 -9.12
C ILE A 238 -5.66 1.10 -10.63
N GLY A 239 -5.04 2.17 -11.08
CA GLY A 239 -5.26 2.93 -12.32
C GLY A 239 -6.25 2.27 -13.28
N GLU A 240 -6.80 2.78 -14.25
CA GLU A 240 -7.79 2.25 -15.21
C GLU A 240 -7.68 0.76 -15.59
N ARG A 241 -7.10 -0.06 -14.67
CA ARG A 241 -6.84 -1.48 -14.78
C ARG A 241 -8.04 -2.25 -14.35
N GLU A 242 -8.46 -3.09 -15.18
CA GLU A 242 -9.42 -4.08 -14.80
C GLU A 242 -8.74 -5.17 -13.98
N VAL A 243 -9.07 -5.22 -12.69
CA VAL A 243 -8.72 -6.32 -11.81
C VAL A 243 -10.00 -7.09 -11.50
N THR A 244 -10.06 -8.32 -11.95
CA THR A 244 -11.17 -9.22 -11.67
C THR A 244 -10.67 -10.38 -10.84
N VAL A 245 -11.40 -10.69 -9.78
CA VAL A 245 -11.07 -11.78 -8.87
C VAL A 245 -12.20 -12.78 -8.84
N PHE A 246 -11.83 -14.03 -9.00
CA PHE A 246 -12.73 -15.18 -9.02
C PHE A 246 -12.38 -16.14 -7.90
N GLN A 247 -13.40 -16.86 -7.44
CA GLN A 247 -13.27 -17.96 -6.49
C GLN A 247 -14.05 -19.17 -6.96
N GLU A 248 -13.52 -20.33 -6.68
CA GLU A 248 -14.25 -21.57 -6.90
C GLU A 248 -15.40 -21.69 -5.92
N VAL A 249 -16.60 -21.96 -6.45
CA VAL A 249 -17.82 -22.11 -5.63
C VAL A 249 -18.06 -23.56 -5.26
N PRO A 250 -18.54 -23.82 -4.04
CA PRO A 250 -18.90 -25.18 -3.62
C PRO A 250 -20.04 -25.78 -4.49
N PRO A 251 -19.99 -27.09 -4.76
CA PRO A 251 -18.97 -28.04 -4.33
C PRO A 251 -17.68 -27.93 -5.14
N VAL A 252 -16.54 -27.81 -4.45
CA VAL A 252 -15.23 -27.81 -5.12
C VAL A 252 -14.92 -29.20 -5.67
N LEU A 253 -14.13 -29.23 -6.73
CA LEU A 253 -13.70 -30.49 -7.30
C LEU A 253 -12.51 -31.05 -6.49
N GLY A 254 -12.74 -32.16 -5.82
CA GLY A 254 -11.74 -32.73 -4.90
C GLY A 254 -11.73 -32.09 -3.53
N ASP A 255 -10.55 -31.85 -2.96
CA ASP A 255 -10.36 -31.28 -1.61
C ASP A 255 -9.58 -29.95 -1.60
N GLU A 256 -9.22 -29.43 -2.77
CA GLU A 256 -8.53 -28.15 -2.94
C GLU A 256 -9.46 -27.10 -3.52
N GLN A 257 -9.53 -25.93 -2.91
CA GLN A 257 -10.20 -24.76 -3.48
C GLN A 257 -9.18 -23.94 -4.30
N THR A 258 -9.67 -23.34 -5.39
CA THR A 258 -8.89 -22.43 -6.24
C THR A 258 -9.49 -21.03 -6.27
N LYS A 259 -8.61 -20.02 -6.21
CA LYS A 259 -8.93 -18.61 -6.47
C LYS A 259 -8.06 -18.09 -7.60
N VAL A 260 -8.63 -17.21 -8.43
CA VAL A 260 -7.96 -16.65 -9.60
C VAL A 260 -8.09 -15.14 -9.61
N GLY A 261 -6.98 -14.44 -9.82
CA GLY A 261 -6.96 -12.99 -10.06
C GLY A 261 -6.47 -12.69 -11.47
N CYS A 262 -7.22 -11.90 -12.21
CA CYS A 262 -6.88 -11.41 -13.53
C CYS A 262 -6.63 -9.91 -13.48
N LEU A 263 -5.51 -9.47 -14.04
CA LEU A 263 -5.05 -8.08 -14.01
C LEU A 263 -4.75 -7.64 -15.44
N GLN A 264 -5.50 -6.68 -15.94
CA GLN A 264 -5.23 -6.07 -17.24
C GLN A 264 -4.44 -4.77 -17.03
N ALA A 265 -3.28 -4.67 -17.63
CA ALA A 265 -2.41 -3.51 -17.50
C ALA A 265 -1.70 -3.26 -18.84
N GLY A 266 -2.25 -2.38 -19.64
CA GLY A 266 -1.71 -2.07 -20.97
C GLY A 266 -1.51 -3.34 -21.81
N ASP A 267 -0.32 -3.55 -22.36
CA ASP A 267 0.04 -4.72 -23.16
C ASP A 267 0.28 -6.00 -22.36
N VAL A 268 0.05 -5.99 -21.03
CA VAL A 268 0.31 -7.13 -20.14
C VAL A 268 -0.97 -7.59 -19.45
N LEU A 269 -1.25 -8.88 -19.54
CA LEU A 269 -2.20 -9.59 -18.69
C LEU A 269 -1.46 -10.29 -17.56
N GLY A 270 -1.83 -9.99 -16.32
CA GLY A 270 -1.39 -10.74 -15.15
C GLY A 270 -2.45 -11.77 -14.72
N MET A 271 -2.02 -12.98 -14.41
CA MET A 271 -2.87 -14.02 -13.85
C MET A 271 -2.25 -14.57 -12.58
N VAL A 272 -3.02 -14.57 -11.50
CA VAL A 272 -2.62 -15.13 -10.20
C VAL A 272 -3.54 -16.29 -9.90
N VAL A 273 -3.00 -17.48 -9.76
CA VAL A 273 -3.73 -18.69 -9.37
C VAL A 273 -3.26 -19.12 -8.00
N GLN A 274 -4.16 -19.23 -7.05
CA GLN A 274 -3.88 -19.83 -5.74
C GLN A 274 -4.77 -21.06 -5.52
N SER A 275 -4.17 -22.14 -5.08
CA SER A 275 -4.89 -23.34 -4.69
C SER A 275 -4.43 -23.83 -3.32
N ARG A 276 -5.36 -24.39 -2.56
CA ARG A 276 -5.10 -24.91 -1.23
C ARG A 276 -6.08 -26.00 -0.86
N LYS A 277 -5.61 -26.98 -0.12
CA LYS A 277 -6.50 -27.96 0.51
C LYS A 277 -7.42 -27.27 1.53
N GLY A 278 -8.71 -27.43 1.36
CA GLY A 278 -9.74 -26.65 2.04
C GLY A 278 -9.89 -25.25 1.39
N GLU A 279 -10.09 -24.22 2.19
CA GLU A 279 -10.36 -22.88 1.70
C GLU A 279 -9.08 -22.07 1.49
N VAL A 280 -8.96 -21.40 0.35
CA VAL A 280 -7.90 -20.40 0.09
C VAL A 280 -8.20 -19.14 0.89
N ALA A 281 -7.26 -18.76 1.76
CA ALA A 281 -7.40 -17.58 2.60
C ALA A 281 -7.51 -16.29 1.73
N PRO A 282 -8.58 -15.49 1.89
CA PRO A 282 -8.84 -14.34 1.02
C PRO A 282 -7.80 -13.23 1.17
N ILE A 283 -7.31 -12.98 2.38
CA ILE A 283 -6.40 -11.85 2.65
C ILE A 283 -5.05 -11.99 1.94
N PRO A 284 -4.28 -13.09 2.07
CA PRO A 284 -3.03 -13.24 1.34
C PRO A 284 -3.24 -13.35 -0.17
N PHE A 285 -4.38 -13.90 -0.62
CA PHE A 285 -4.72 -13.94 -2.04
C PHE A 285 -4.93 -12.53 -2.61
N HIS A 286 -5.80 -11.74 -2.01
CA HIS A 286 -6.06 -10.35 -2.43
C HIS A 286 -4.79 -9.50 -2.34
N GLN A 287 -3.96 -9.70 -1.30
CA GLN A 287 -2.66 -9.05 -1.18
C GLN A 287 -1.75 -9.36 -2.37
N THR A 288 -1.65 -10.63 -2.76
CA THR A 288 -0.83 -11.07 -3.91
C THR A 288 -1.29 -10.39 -5.20
N VAL A 289 -2.60 -10.38 -5.46
CA VAL A 289 -3.20 -9.72 -6.62
C VAL A 289 -2.90 -8.23 -6.62
N LEU A 290 -3.09 -7.54 -5.48
CA LEU A 290 -2.83 -6.10 -5.34
C LEU A 290 -1.37 -5.76 -5.59
N LEU A 291 -0.44 -6.50 -4.98
CA LEU A 291 0.99 -6.24 -5.12
C LEU A 291 1.47 -6.49 -6.55
N GLN A 292 0.97 -7.54 -7.21
CA GLN A 292 1.26 -7.77 -8.63
C GLN A 292 0.69 -6.62 -9.50
N GLY A 293 -0.51 -6.15 -9.21
CA GLY A 293 -1.09 -4.99 -9.87
C GLY A 293 -0.26 -3.72 -9.70
N GLN A 294 0.28 -3.48 -8.50
CA GLN A 294 1.15 -2.33 -8.22
C GLN A 294 2.47 -2.35 -9.01
N LEU A 295 3.02 -3.53 -9.27
CA LEU A 295 4.22 -3.67 -10.09
C LEU A 295 3.95 -3.36 -11.56
N LEU A 296 2.74 -3.64 -12.05
CA LEU A 296 2.30 -3.36 -13.42
C LEU A 296 1.85 -1.90 -13.63
N SER A 297 1.77 -1.08 -12.56
CA SER A 297 1.32 0.32 -12.65
C SER A 297 2.35 1.33 -13.12
#